data_52ee6c201896c1c33bdb705f4c9d186c
#
_entry.id   52ee6c201896c1c33bdb705f4c9d186c
#
_cell.length_a   1.000
_cell.length_b   1.000
_cell.length_c   1.000
_cell.angle_alpha   90.00
_cell.angle_beta   90.00
_cell.angle_gamma   90.00
#
_symmetry.space_group_name_H-M   'P 1'
#
loop_
_entity.id
_entity.type
_entity.pdbx_description
1 polymer ?
#
loop_
_entity_poly.entity_id
_entity_poly.type
_entity_poly.pdbx_seq_one_letter_code
_entity_poly.pdbx_strand_id
1 'polypeptide(L)'
;MEKEQITQLLEKQRQYFYSGATLNLDFRISALKRLHASIQKHEAQIHAALRKDLGKSNFESYMCETGLVLSEITHMLKHIRSYTKEETVPTPLAQFHSRSFRKPSPYGVVLIMSPWNYPFLLTIEPLVDAIAAGNTAILKPSAYSPATSEVIRLLIHECFDPKYVSVVTG
;
A
#
# COMPACT_ATOMS: atom_id res chain seq x y z
N MET A 1 0.56 17.96 -9.92
CA MET A 1 0.21 18.73 -8.67
C MET A 1 1.27 19.77 -8.39
N GLU A 2 0.85 20.95 -7.95
CA GLU A 2 1.79 22.01 -7.53
C GLU A 2 2.46 21.64 -6.20
N LYS A 3 3.67 22.21 -5.97
CA LYS A 3 4.48 21.94 -4.77
C LYS A 3 3.70 22.18 -3.46
N GLU A 4 2.92 23.23 -3.40
CA GLU A 4 2.10 23.58 -2.22
C GLU A 4 1.03 22.52 -1.93
N GLN A 5 0.38 21.99 -2.96
CA GLN A 5 -0.62 20.93 -2.83
C GLN A 5 0.00 19.63 -2.29
N ILE A 6 1.21 19.30 -2.74
CA ILE A 6 1.96 18.13 -2.24
C ILE A 6 2.33 18.31 -0.76
N THR A 7 2.77 19.52 -0.39
CA THR A 7 3.09 19.84 1.00
C THR A 7 1.87 19.73 1.91
N GLN A 8 0.73 20.26 1.47
CA GLN A 8 -0.54 20.16 2.22
C GLN A 8 -1.03 18.71 2.35
N LEU A 9 -0.88 17.92 1.28
CA LEU A 9 -1.20 16.49 1.29
C LEU A 9 -0.34 15.74 2.30
N LEU A 10 0.97 15.96 2.27
CA LEU A 10 1.92 15.36 3.20
C LEU A 10 1.56 15.69 4.66
N GLU A 11 1.22 16.94 4.93
CA GLU A 11 0.85 17.36 6.27
C GLU A 11 -0.46 16.70 6.75
N LYS A 12 -1.49 16.62 5.89
CA LYS A 12 -2.71 15.88 6.20
C LYS A 12 -2.46 14.40 6.50
N GLN A 13 -1.56 13.76 5.74
CA GLN A 13 -1.20 12.37 5.98
C GLN A 13 -0.41 12.20 7.29
N ARG A 14 0.47 13.13 7.63
CA ARG A 14 1.17 13.13 8.93
C ARG A 14 0.19 13.25 10.10
N GLN A 15 -0.73 14.21 10.04
CA GLN A 15 -1.76 14.39 11.07
C GLN A 15 -2.62 13.13 11.22
N TYR A 16 -3.03 12.52 10.10
CA TYR A 16 -3.79 11.27 10.14
C TYR A 16 -2.99 10.11 10.73
N PHE A 17 -1.71 9.99 10.38
CA PHE A 17 -0.83 9.00 10.98
C PHE A 17 -0.67 9.21 12.50
N TYR A 18 -0.39 10.44 12.93
CA TYR A 18 -0.23 10.77 14.36
C TYR A 18 -1.52 10.65 15.17
N SER A 19 -2.69 10.63 14.54
CA SER A 19 -3.95 10.30 15.22
C SER A 19 -4.02 8.84 15.70
N GLY A 20 -3.10 7.98 15.24
CA GLY A 20 -3.07 6.55 15.59
C GLY A 20 -4.11 5.70 14.85
N ALA A 21 -4.89 6.27 13.93
CA ALA A 21 -5.97 5.56 13.22
C ALA A 21 -5.46 4.33 12.46
N THR A 22 -4.23 4.39 11.91
CA THR A 22 -3.60 3.29 11.16
C THR A 22 -3.01 2.19 12.04
N LEU A 23 -2.91 2.40 13.35
CA LEU A 23 -2.35 1.41 14.27
C LEU A 23 -3.30 0.26 14.55
N ASN A 24 -4.62 0.50 14.42
CA ASN A 24 -5.62 -0.54 14.61
C ASN A 24 -5.49 -1.63 13.54
N LEU A 25 -5.34 -2.89 13.97
CA LEU A 25 -5.12 -4.02 13.08
C LEU A 25 -6.35 -4.33 12.21
N ASP A 26 -7.55 -4.23 12.76
CA ASP A 26 -8.78 -4.51 12.02
C ASP A 26 -9.05 -3.43 10.96
N PHE A 27 -8.63 -2.18 11.21
CA PHE A 27 -8.62 -1.12 10.20
C PHE A 27 -7.73 -1.50 9.00
N ARG A 28 -6.49 -1.98 9.25
CA ARG A 28 -5.55 -2.40 8.19
C ARG A 28 -6.09 -3.60 7.41
N ILE A 29 -6.63 -4.61 8.10
CA ILE A 29 -7.27 -5.78 7.47
C ILE A 29 -8.44 -5.34 6.58
N SER A 30 -9.28 -4.42 7.06
CA SER A 30 -10.40 -3.89 6.28
C SER A 30 -9.93 -3.10 5.05
N ALA A 31 -8.85 -2.34 5.17
CA ALA A 31 -8.21 -1.62 4.07
C ALA A 31 -7.69 -2.57 2.98
N LEU A 32 -6.98 -3.64 3.37
CA LEU A 32 -6.49 -4.66 2.45
C LEU A 32 -7.62 -5.41 1.75
N LYS A 33 -8.71 -5.75 2.47
CA LYS A 33 -9.88 -6.39 1.87
C LYS A 33 -10.59 -5.50 0.85
N ARG A 34 -10.71 -4.20 1.11
CA ARG A 34 -11.28 -3.25 0.14
C ARG A 34 -10.42 -3.16 -1.11
N LEU A 35 -9.10 -3.07 -0.95
CA LEU A 35 -8.17 -3.02 -2.08
C LEU A 35 -8.27 -4.30 -2.92
N HIS A 36 -8.29 -5.48 -2.29
CA HIS A 36 -8.45 -6.77 -2.96
C HIS A 36 -9.73 -6.82 -3.80
N ALA A 37 -10.88 -6.47 -3.20
CA ALA A 37 -12.17 -6.48 -3.88
C ALA A 37 -12.23 -5.47 -5.04
N SER A 38 -11.62 -4.29 -4.88
CA SER A 38 -11.56 -3.28 -5.94
C SER A 38 -10.68 -3.74 -7.11
N ILE A 39 -9.54 -4.39 -6.86
CA ILE A 39 -8.68 -4.96 -7.91
C ILE A 39 -9.45 -6.01 -8.70
N GLN A 40 -10.15 -6.95 -8.03
CA GLN A 40 -10.95 -7.96 -8.72
C GLN A 40 -12.09 -7.35 -9.55
N LYS A 41 -12.79 -6.36 -9.00
CA LYS A 41 -13.88 -5.65 -9.69
C LYS A 41 -13.40 -4.95 -10.96
N HIS A 42 -12.20 -4.40 -10.95
CA HIS A 42 -11.63 -3.59 -12.03
C HIS A 42 -10.56 -4.32 -12.86
N GLU A 43 -10.43 -5.65 -12.73
CA GLU A 43 -9.39 -6.44 -13.39
C GLU A 43 -9.35 -6.21 -14.91
N ALA A 44 -10.50 -6.20 -15.56
CA ALA A 44 -10.57 -5.95 -17.01
C ALA A 44 -10.06 -4.55 -17.41
N GLN A 45 -10.31 -3.53 -16.58
CA GLN A 45 -9.82 -2.17 -16.82
C GLN A 45 -8.31 -2.07 -16.61
N ILE A 46 -7.77 -2.76 -15.59
CA ILE A 46 -6.33 -2.85 -15.34
C ILE A 46 -5.64 -3.50 -16.54
N HIS A 47 -6.15 -4.65 -17.01
CA HIS A 47 -5.59 -5.36 -18.18
C HIS A 47 -5.67 -4.52 -19.46
N ALA A 48 -6.76 -3.79 -19.68
CA ALA A 48 -6.88 -2.89 -20.82
C ALA A 48 -5.85 -1.75 -20.76
N ALA A 49 -5.58 -1.21 -19.59
CA ALA A 49 -4.57 -0.17 -19.38
C ALA A 49 -3.14 -0.71 -19.62
N LEU A 50 -2.81 -1.88 -19.05
CA LEU A 50 -1.52 -2.56 -19.28
C LEU A 50 -1.29 -2.91 -20.76
N ARG A 51 -2.34 -3.32 -21.44
CA ARG A 51 -2.29 -3.56 -22.90
C ARG A 51 -2.04 -2.27 -23.68
N LYS A 52 -2.67 -1.16 -23.26
CA LYS A 52 -2.50 0.15 -23.92
C LYS A 52 -1.09 0.71 -23.73
N ASP A 53 -0.52 0.59 -22.54
CA ASP A 53 0.79 1.15 -22.22
C ASP A 53 1.95 0.25 -22.67
N LEU A 54 1.81 -1.08 -22.58
CA LEU A 54 2.91 -2.05 -22.71
C LEU A 54 2.64 -3.18 -23.71
N GLY A 55 1.45 -3.25 -24.33
CA GLY A 55 1.08 -4.33 -25.23
C GLY A 55 0.85 -5.69 -24.56
N LYS A 56 0.79 -5.74 -23.22
CA LYS A 56 0.62 -6.99 -22.47
C LYS A 56 -0.72 -7.67 -22.79
N SER A 57 -0.69 -8.99 -23.00
CA SER A 57 -1.90 -9.80 -23.09
C SER A 57 -2.62 -9.87 -21.73
N ASN A 58 -3.89 -10.27 -21.71
CA ASN A 58 -4.62 -10.46 -20.45
C ASN A 58 -3.95 -11.53 -19.57
N PHE A 59 -3.44 -12.61 -20.19
CA PHE A 59 -2.72 -13.66 -19.49
C PHE A 59 -1.45 -13.12 -18.84
N GLU A 60 -0.63 -12.38 -19.57
CA GLU A 60 0.59 -11.78 -19.06
C GLU A 60 0.29 -10.74 -17.96
N SER A 61 -0.73 -9.89 -18.15
CA SER A 61 -1.16 -8.92 -17.17
C SER A 61 -1.59 -9.58 -15.86
N TYR A 62 -2.29 -10.71 -15.94
CA TYR A 62 -2.65 -11.48 -14.75
C TYR A 62 -1.42 -12.13 -14.11
N MET A 63 -0.64 -12.90 -14.87
CA MET A 63 0.48 -13.68 -14.34
C MET A 63 1.60 -12.84 -13.75
N CYS A 64 1.86 -11.66 -14.35
CA CYS A 64 3.01 -10.84 -13.97
C CYS A 64 2.66 -9.61 -13.14
N GLU A 65 1.36 -9.27 -13.00
CA GLU A 65 0.95 -8.08 -12.26
C GLU A 65 -0.26 -8.34 -11.34
N THR A 66 -1.49 -8.41 -11.85
CA THR A 66 -2.67 -8.44 -10.97
C THR A 66 -2.74 -9.69 -10.10
N GLY A 67 -2.38 -10.85 -10.62
CA GLY A 67 -2.38 -12.10 -9.88
C GLY A 67 -1.36 -12.13 -8.74
N LEU A 68 -0.18 -11.54 -8.95
CA LEU A 68 0.85 -11.43 -7.92
C LEU A 68 0.38 -10.51 -6.78
N VAL A 69 -0.18 -9.36 -7.12
CA VAL A 69 -0.74 -8.43 -6.11
C VAL A 69 -1.86 -9.08 -5.31
N LEU A 70 -2.80 -9.78 -5.96
CA LEU A 70 -3.88 -10.48 -5.27
C LEU A 70 -3.35 -11.59 -4.35
N SER A 71 -2.30 -12.29 -4.78
CA SER A 71 -1.60 -13.29 -3.97
C SER A 71 -0.95 -12.66 -2.74
N GLU A 72 -0.25 -11.52 -2.91
CA GLU A 72 0.38 -10.80 -1.80
C GLU A 72 -0.65 -10.28 -0.79
N ILE A 73 -1.76 -9.68 -1.25
CA ILE A 73 -2.82 -9.26 -0.33
C ILE A 73 -3.37 -10.46 0.46
N THR A 74 -3.57 -11.60 -0.21
CA THR A 74 -4.06 -12.82 0.43
C THR A 74 -3.06 -13.35 1.47
N HIS A 75 -1.77 -13.37 1.12
CA HIS A 75 -0.68 -13.72 2.03
C HIS A 75 -0.66 -12.80 3.25
N MET A 76 -0.71 -11.49 3.02
CA MET A 76 -0.70 -10.50 4.07
C MET A 76 -1.92 -10.61 5.00
N LEU A 77 -3.12 -10.79 4.46
CA LEU A 77 -4.34 -11.01 5.26
C LEU A 77 -4.25 -12.24 6.16
N LYS A 78 -3.56 -13.29 5.71
CA LYS A 78 -3.34 -14.53 6.48
C LYS A 78 -2.33 -14.33 7.61
N HIS A 79 -1.30 -13.52 7.41
CA HIS A 79 -0.14 -13.46 8.30
C HIS A 79 -0.02 -12.16 9.13
N ILE A 80 -0.73 -11.09 8.78
CA ILE A 80 -0.60 -9.77 9.41
C ILE A 80 -0.71 -9.82 10.94
N ARG A 81 -1.58 -10.69 11.49
CA ARG A 81 -1.72 -10.85 12.95
C ARG A 81 -0.47 -11.42 13.60
N SER A 82 0.27 -12.24 12.89
CA SER A 82 1.54 -12.79 13.37
C SER A 82 2.67 -11.77 13.26
N TYR A 83 2.73 -11.01 12.15
CA TYR A 83 3.76 -10.01 11.92
C TYR A 83 3.70 -8.79 12.86
N THR A 84 2.53 -8.54 13.43
CA THR A 84 2.31 -7.39 14.35
C THR A 84 2.49 -7.76 15.82
N LYS A 85 2.78 -9.01 16.15
CA LYS A 85 2.98 -9.46 17.54
C LYS A 85 4.27 -8.89 18.14
N GLU A 86 4.18 -8.60 19.44
CA GLU A 86 5.36 -8.32 20.24
C GLU A 86 6.17 -9.62 20.43
N GLU A 87 7.47 -9.53 20.24
CA GLU A 87 8.42 -10.61 20.48
C GLU A 87 9.14 -10.38 21.82
N THR A 88 8.93 -11.25 22.79
CA THR A 88 9.64 -11.18 24.07
C THR A 88 11.12 -11.53 23.87
N VAL A 89 11.99 -10.70 24.42
CA VAL A 89 13.45 -10.90 24.39
C VAL A 89 14.01 -11.03 25.81
N PRO A 90 15.19 -11.62 26.00
CA PRO A 90 15.80 -11.74 27.32
C PRO A 90 15.95 -10.37 28.00
N THR A 91 15.54 -10.29 29.27
CA THR A 91 15.71 -9.09 30.08
C THR A 91 16.99 -9.24 30.91
N PRO A 92 17.92 -8.25 30.90
CA PRO A 92 19.11 -8.30 31.75
C PRO A 92 18.75 -8.42 33.24
N LEU A 93 19.54 -9.20 34.00
CA LEU A 93 19.27 -9.47 35.40
C LEU A 93 19.21 -8.19 36.25
N ALA A 94 19.98 -7.17 35.88
CA ALA A 94 19.98 -5.86 36.56
C ALA A 94 18.63 -5.13 36.46
N GLN A 95 17.75 -5.55 35.54
CA GLN A 95 16.39 -5.01 35.35
C GLN A 95 15.32 -6.00 35.82
N PHE A 96 15.65 -6.84 36.80
CA PHE A 96 14.75 -7.81 37.40
C PHE A 96 13.40 -7.19 37.77
N HIS A 97 12.30 -7.90 37.50
CA HIS A 97 10.90 -7.53 37.47
C HIS A 97 10.43 -6.76 36.20
N SER A 98 11.33 -6.43 35.24
CA SER A 98 10.93 -5.83 33.98
C SER A 98 10.74 -6.90 32.89
N ARG A 99 9.96 -6.55 31.85
CA ARG A 99 9.81 -7.35 30.65
C ARG A 99 10.37 -6.59 29.44
N SER A 100 11.28 -7.20 28.72
CA SER A 100 11.84 -6.65 27.49
C SER A 100 11.16 -7.29 26.29
N PHE A 101 10.82 -6.49 25.27
CA PHE A 101 10.20 -6.96 24.04
C PHE A 101 10.56 -6.08 22.85
N ARG A 102 10.48 -6.66 21.66
CA ARG A 102 10.52 -5.93 20.37
C ARG A 102 9.11 -5.82 19.83
N LYS A 103 8.74 -4.66 19.31
CA LYS A 103 7.44 -4.40 18.71
C LYS A 103 7.64 -3.75 17.35
N PRO A 104 7.06 -4.30 16.26
CA PRO A 104 7.04 -3.64 14.97
C PRO A 104 6.33 -2.29 15.07
N SER A 105 6.92 -1.26 14.44
CA SER A 105 6.36 0.09 14.41
C SER A 105 6.38 0.63 12.97
N PRO A 106 5.31 1.30 12.52
CA PRO A 106 5.30 1.92 11.19
C PRO A 106 6.25 3.11 11.12
N TYR A 107 6.76 3.38 9.92
CA TYR A 107 7.63 4.54 9.65
C TYR A 107 6.87 5.87 9.63
N GLY A 108 5.59 5.85 9.27
CA GLY A 108 4.77 7.08 9.15
C GLY A 108 4.20 7.26 7.75
N VAL A 109 4.53 8.36 7.09
CA VAL A 109 4.17 8.60 5.69
C VAL A 109 5.25 8.04 4.79
N VAL A 110 4.89 7.14 3.88
CA VAL A 110 5.82 6.55 2.91
C VAL A 110 5.54 7.05 1.50
N LEU A 111 6.59 7.23 0.71
CA LEU A 111 6.50 7.54 -0.72
C LEU A 111 6.85 6.28 -1.51
N ILE A 112 5.95 5.88 -2.42
CA ILE A 112 6.15 4.76 -3.34
C ILE A 112 6.28 5.33 -4.75
N MET A 113 7.50 5.30 -5.30
CA MET A 113 7.80 5.69 -6.67
C MET A 113 8.02 4.43 -7.49
N SER A 114 7.20 4.20 -8.50
CA SER A 114 7.23 2.98 -9.29
C SER A 114 7.68 3.20 -10.74
N PRO A 115 8.38 2.22 -11.33
CA PRO A 115 8.79 2.26 -12.72
C PRO A 115 7.65 1.92 -13.68
N TRP A 116 7.95 1.92 -14.98
CA TRP A 116 6.98 1.72 -16.06
C TRP A 116 6.86 0.27 -16.55
N ASN A 117 7.81 -0.60 -16.24
CA ASN A 117 7.88 -1.95 -16.83
C ASN A 117 6.91 -2.97 -16.22
N TYR A 118 6.59 -2.84 -14.93
CA TYR A 118 5.55 -3.55 -14.19
C TYR A 118 4.76 -2.54 -13.35
N PRO A 119 4.05 -1.61 -14.00
CA PRO A 119 3.58 -0.40 -13.34
C PRO A 119 2.51 -0.65 -12.30
N PHE A 120 1.64 -1.65 -12.50
CA PHE A 120 0.61 -2.00 -11.54
C PHE A 120 1.20 -2.74 -10.34
N LEU A 121 1.96 -3.81 -10.59
CA LEU A 121 2.61 -4.62 -9.55
C LEU A 121 3.47 -3.75 -8.63
N LEU A 122 4.46 -3.07 -9.22
CA LEU A 122 5.46 -2.32 -8.45
C LEU A 122 4.92 -1.03 -7.80
N THR A 123 3.67 -0.66 -8.08
CA THR A 123 2.97 0.40 -7.34
C THR A 123 2.14 -0.18 -6.20
N ILE A 124 1.40 -1.27 -6.44
CA ILE A 124 0.39 -1.75 -5.50
C ILE A 124 0.97 -2.74 -4.48
N GLU A 125 1.94 -3.58 -4.86
CA GLU A 125 2.56 -4.53 -3.92
C GLU A 125 3.25 -3.82 -2.74
N PRO A 126 4.12 -2.80 -2.94
CA PRO A 126 4.67 -2.04 -1.83
C PRO A 126 3.61 -1.26 -1.02
N LEU A 127 2.48 -0.89 -1.65
CA LEU A 127 1.36 -0.29 -0.93
C LEU A 127 0.70 -1.29 0.02
N VAL A 128 0.54 -2.55 -0.40
CA VAL A 128 0.01 -3.63 0.46
C VAL A 128 0.84 -3.75 1.72
N ASP A 129 2.16 -3.78 1.60
CA ASP A 129 3.09 -3.85 2.73
C ASP A 129 3.04 -2.60 3.61
N ALA A 130 2.97 -1.42 2.99
CA ALA A 130 2.86 -0.16 3.71
C ALA A 130 1.57 -0.10 4.55
N ILE A 131 0.43 -0.52 4.00
CA ILE A 131 -0.86 -0.62 4.70
C ILE A 131 -0.78 -1.64 5.83
N ALA A 132 -0.23 -2.82 5.57
CA ALA A 132 -0.09 -3.88 6.55
C ALA A 132 0.80 -3.45 7.74
N ALA A 133 1.87 -2.72 7.48
CA ALA A 133 2.73 -2.17 8.52
C ALA A 133 2.08 -1.02 9.31
N GLY A 134 1.01 -0.38 8.80
CA GLY A 134 0.30 0.72 9.46
C GLY A 134 0.76 2.12 9.04
N ASN A 135 1.40 2.24 7.88
CA ASN A 135 1.79 3.53 7.32
C ASN A 135 0.62 4.21 6.58
N THR A 136 0.75 5.50 6.36
CA THR A 136 0.06 6.22 5.27
C THR A 136 0.96 6.25 4.04
N ALA A 137 0.40 6.42 2.84
CA ALA A 137 1.19 6.32 1.63
C ALA A 137 0.84 7.38 0.58
N ILE A 138 1.88 7.87 -0.10
CA ILE A 138 1.76 8.67 -1.33
C ILE A 138 2.36 7.84 -2.46
N LEU A 139 1.56 7.55 -3.48
CA LEU A 139 1.98 6.82 -4.66
C LEU A 139 2.34 7.78 -5.78
N LYS A 140 3.45 7.54 -6.44
CA LYS A 140 3.86 8.26 -7.65
C LYS A 140 4.15 7.25 -8.76
N PRO A 141 3.10 6.79 -9.48
CA PRO A 141 3.27 5.92 -10.64
C PRO A 141 4.07 6.61 -11.74
N SER A 142 4.62 5.80 -12.64
CA SER A 142 5.42 6.30 -13.76
C SER A 142 4.59 7.11 -14.77
N ALA A 143 5.11 8.25 -15.21
CA ALA A 143 4.53 9.02 -16.32
C ALA A 143 4.62 8.29 -17.67
N TYR A 144 5.51 7.29 -17.80
CA TYR A 144 5.68 6.46 -19.01
C TYR A 144 4.63 5.34 -19.16
N SER A 145 3.76 5.14 -18.16
CA SER A 145 2.62 4.24 -18.21
C SER A 145 1.33 4.99 -17.82
N PRO A 146 0.88 5.94 -18.65
CA PRO A 146 -0.18 6.88 -18.27
C PRO A 146 -1.54 6.22 -18.09
N ALA A 147 -1.90 5.22 -18.90
CA ALA A 147 -3.17 4.53 -18.77
C ALA A 147 -3.24 3.72 -17.48
N THR A 148 -2.17 3.00 -17.13
CA THR A 148 -2.06 2.25 -15.88
C THR A 148 -2.05 3.17 -14.68
N SER A 149 -1.34 4.30 -14.75
CA SER A 149 -1.32 5.33 -13.68
C SER A 149 -2.71 5.89 -13.40
N GLU A 150 -3.52 6.11 -14.45
CA GLU A 150 -4.90 6.60 -14.30
C GLU A 150 -5.81 5.55 -13.64
N VAL A 151 -5.71 4.28 -14.04
CA VAL A 151 -6.47 3.20 -13.41
C VAL A 151 -6.07 3.04 -11.93
N ILE A 152 -4.79 3.11 -11.61
CA ILE A 152 -4.32 3.10 -10.21
C ILE A 152 -4.94 4.28 -9.43
N ARG A 153 -4.94 5.47 -10.02
CA ARG A 153 -5.55 6.65 -9.38
C ARG A 153 -7.03 6.46 -9.06
N LEU A 154 -7.78 5.90 -10.00
CA LEU A 154 -9.22 5.61 -9.83
C LEU A 154 -9.44 4.57 -8.71
N LEU A 155 -8.69 3.47 -8.72
CA LEU A 155 -8.76 2.42 -7.69
C LEU A 155 -8.47 2.97 -6.29
N ILE A 156 -7.41 3.74 -6.15
CA ILE A 156 -7.02 4.30 -4.87
C ILE A 156 -8.06 5.29 -4.34
N HIS A 157 -8.61 6.14 -5.21
CA HIS A 157 -9.70 7.06 -4.85
C HIS A 157 -10.99 6.33 -4.43
N GLU A 158 -11.31 5.19 -5.04
CA GLU A 158 -12.45 4.36 -4.64
C GLU A 158 -12.22 3.73 -3.25
N CYS A 159 -10.99 3.30 -2.96
CA CYS A 159 -10.66 2.54 -1.76
C CYS A 159 -10.37 3.40 -0.53
N PHE A 160 -9.76 4.58 -0.71
CA PHE A 160 -9.11 5.29 0.39
C PHE A 160 -9.34 6.80 0.36
N ASP A 161 -9.46 7.39 1.55
CA ASP A 161 -9.38 8.82 1.74
C ASP A 161 -7.95 9.31 1.44
N PRO A 162 -7.76 10.43 0.72
CA PRO A 162 -6.43 10.98 0.41
C PRO A 162 -5.51 11.23 1.60
N LYS A 163 -6.07 11.47 2.78
CA LYS A 163 -5.27 11.59 4.02
C LYS A 163 -4.65 10.26 4.46
N TYR A 164 -5.11 9.13 3.92
CA TYR A 164 -4.56 7.79 4.20
C TYR A 164 -3.69 7.29 3.06
N VAL A 165 -4.24 7.18 1.85
CA VAL A 165 -3.49 6.80 0.64
C VAL A 165 -3.85 7.76 -0.49
N SER A 166 -2.85 8.31 -1.15
CA SER A 166 -3.03 9.24 -2.28
C SER A 166 -2.17 8.87 -3.46
N VAL A 167 -2.60 9.30 -4.66
CA VAL A 167 -1.82 9.19 -5.90
C VAL A 167 -1.47 10.58 -6.39
N VAL A 168 -0.20 10.80 -6.66
CA VAL A 168 0.34 11.99 -7.34
C VAL A 168 0.79 11.57 -8.72
N THR A 169 0.13 12.09 -9.73
CA THR A 169 0.51 11.91 -11.14
C THR A 169 1.29 13.12 -11.63
N GLY A 170 2.25 12.92 -12.54
CA GLY A 170 3.06 13.98 -13.11
C GLY A 170 4.00 13.45 -14.15
#